data_801a828d6e4026b4a7c3a42b52c2823f
#
_entry.id   801a828d6e4026b4a7c3a42b52c2823f
#
_cell.length_a   1.000
_cell.length_b   1.000
_cell.length_c   1.000
_cell.angle_alpha   90.00
_cell.angle_beta   90.00
_cell.angle_gamma   90.00
#
_symmetry.space_group_name_H-M   'P 1'
#
loop_
_entity.id
_entity.type
_entity.pdbx_description
1 polymer ?
#
loop_
_entity_poly.entity_id
_entity_poly.type
_entity_poly.pdbx_seq_one_letter_code
_entity_poly.pdbx_strand_id
1 'polypeptide(L)'
;MILCICEKPSVARDIGAVIGATTQRQGYLEGNGYWVTWTYGHFCTLKEPADYYPQWQQWSLVYLPMMPERFGIKLLSDRGIEQQFGVIKSLVSQATEVINCGDAGQEGELIQRWVLQMAECRVPVKRLWLLESLNNRLVGHRGEPQPLHRHTALRHL
;
A
#
# COMPACT_ATOMS: atom_id res chain seq x y z
N MET A 1 2.78 11.73 -13.00
CA MET A 1 3.09 10.28 -12.93
C MET A 1 1.99 9.57 -12.16
N ILE A 2 1.62 8.37 -12.58
CA ILE A 2 0.67 7.49 -11.88
C ILE A 2 1.48 6.57 -10.96
N LEU A 3 1.09 6.46 -9.70
CA LEU A 3 1.78 5.62 -8.71
C LEU A 3 1.00 4.34 -8.46
N CYS A 4 1.62 3.18 -8.71
CA CYS A 4 1.11 1.87 -8.32
C CYS A 4 1.78 1.45 -7.00
N ILE A 5 0.98 1.06 -5.99
CA ILE A 5 1.50 0.55 -4.71
C ILE A 5 1.06 -0.90 -4.56
N CYS A 6 2.04 -1.81 -4.49
CA CYS A 6 1.84 -3.25 -4.35
C CYS A 6 2.10 -3.70 -2.90
N GLU A 7 1.59 -4.86 -2.51
CA GLU A 7 1.86 -5.42 -1.18
C GLU A 7 3.24 -6.07 -1.09
N LYS A 8 3.79 -6.54 -2.21
CA LYS A 8 5.05 -7.30 -2.27
C LYS A 8 5.92 -6.88 -3.44
N PRO A 9 7.27 -6.93 -3.31
CA PRO A 9 8.20 -6.61 -4.40
C PRO A 9 8.02 -7.48 -5.66
N SER A 10 7.62 -8.75 -5.50
CA SER A 10 7.37 -9.67 -6.63
C SER A 10 6.22 -9.16 -7.50
N VAL A 11 5.09 -8.81 -6.87
CA VAL A 11 3.91 -8.26 -7.56
C VAL A 11 4.26 -6.94 -8.25
N ALA A 12 5.08 -6.10 -7.62
CA ALA A 12 5.54 -4.85 -8.22
C ALA A 12 6.37 -5.08 -9.51
N ARG A 13 7.24 -6.10 -9.52
CA ARG A 13 7.99 -6.47 -10.73
C ARG A 13 7.07 -6.97 -11.84
N ASP A 14 6.09 -7.82 -11.51
CA ASP A 14 5.14 -8.35 -12.48
C ASP A 14 4.30 -7.23 -13.11
N ILE A 15 3.77 -6.33 -12.29
CA ILE A 15 3.03 -5.14 -12.76
C ILE A 15 3.95 -4.24 -13.59
N GLY A 16 5.15 -3.95 -13.09
CA GLY A 16 6.13 -3.12 -13.79
C GLY A 16 6.46 -3.65 -15.18
N ALA A 17 6.64 -4.98 -15.32
CA ALA A 17 6.87 -5.62 -16.62
C ALA A 17 5.69 -5.43 -17.59
N VAL A 18 4.45 -5.57 -17.09
CA VAL A 18 3.23 -5.43 -17.91
C VAL A 18 3.01 -4.00 -18.40
N ILE A 19 3.27 -3.00 -17.54
CA ILE A 19 3.03 -1.59 -17.89
C ILE A 19 4.26 -0.88 -18.46
N GLY A 20 5.40 -1.56 -18.55
CA GLY A 20 6.65 -1.00 -19.07
C GLY A 20 7.42 -0.12 -18.08
N ALA A 21 7.15 -0.23 -16.78
CA ALA A 21 7.89 0.44 -15.71
C ALA A 21 9.03 -0.48 -15.22
N THR A 22 10.11 -0.58 -15.99
CA THR A 22 11.20 -1.55 -15.76
C THR A 22 12.50 -0.94 -15.25
N THR A 23 12.63 0.38 -15.25
CA THR A 23 13.82 1.06 -14.72
C THR A 23 13.82 0.99 -13.20
N GLN A 24 14.80 0.28 -12.65
CA GLN A 24 14.93 0.11 -11.20
C GLN A 24 15.48 1.37 -10.54
N ARG A 25 14.82 1.81 -9.49
CA ARG A 25 15.21 2.89 -8.59
C ARG A 25 15.27 2.37 -7.15
N GLN A 26 15.72 3.21 -6.24
CA GLN A 26 15.74 2.85 -4.83
C GLN A 26 14.31 2.79 -4.26
N GLY A 27 13.81 1.58 -4.03
CA GLY A 27 12.47 1.33 -3.46
C GLY A 27 11.30 1.41 -4.45
N TYR A 28 11.53 1.58 -5.75
CA TYR A 28 10.49 1.57 -6.77
C TYR A 28 11.01 1.27 -8.18
N LEU A 29 10.10 1.01 -9.11
CA LEU A 29 10.35 0.90 -10.54
C LEU A 29 9.74 2.10 -11.26
N GLU A 30 10.35 2.52 -12.37
CA GLU A 30 9.92 3.69 -13.14
C GLU A 30 9.88 3.37 -14.63
N GLY A 31 8.91 3.90 -15.34
CA GLY A 31 8.80 3.84 -16.80
C GLY A 31 7.40 4.10 -17.29
N ASN A 32 7.29 4.45 -18.57
CA ASN A 32 6.03 4.63 -19.29
C ASN A 32 4.97 5.49 -18.58
N GLY A 33 5.40 6.52 -17.81
CA GLY A 33 4.50 7.40 -17.08
C GLY A 33 4.04 6.85 -15.71
N TYR A 34 4.61 5.74 -15.26
CA TYR A 34 4.28 5.08 -14.00
C TYR A 34 5.48 5.00 -13.07
N TRP A 35 5.17 5.03 -11.78
CA TRP A 35 6.00 4.53 -10.70
C TRP A 35 5.33 3.30 -10.08
N VAL A 36 6.09 2.26 -9.80
CA VAL A 36 5.60 1.05 -9.13
C VAL A 36 6.44 0.81 -7.88
N THR A 37 5.82 0.95 -6.73
CA THR A 37 6.44 0.71 -5.44
C THR A 37 5.72 -0.40 -4.67
N TRP A 38 6.22 -0.77 -3.50
CA TRP A 38 5.70 -1.89 -2.74
C TRP A 38 5.85 -1.70 -1.24
N THR A 39 5.08 -2.45 -0.49
CA THR A 39 5.29 -2.69 0.93
C THR A 39 5.93 -4.07 1.13
N TYR A 40 6.23 -4.42 2.39
CA TYR A 40 6.69 -5.75 2.80
C TYR A 40 5.62 -6.42 3.69
N GLY A 41 4.35 -6.30 3.34
CA GLY A 41 3.22 -6.59 4.20
C GLY A 41 2.86 -5.38 5.07
N HIS A 42 2.55 -5.60 6.35
CA HIS A 42 2.15 -4.52 7.25
C HIS A 42 3.27 -3.53 7.55
N PHE A 43 3.04 -2.26 7.26
CA PHE A 43 3.91 -1.13 7.65
C PHE A 43 3.39 -0.40 8.87
N CYS A 44 2.11 -0.49 9.12
CA CYS A 44 1.43 0.23 10.18
C CYS A 44 0.76 -0.75 11.17
N THR A 45 0.61 -0.28 12.39
CA THR A 45 -0.16 -0.95 13.45
C THR A 45 -1.03 0.07 14.16
N LEU A 46 -1.99 -0.41 14.96
CA LEU A 46 -2.72 0.46 15.88
C LEU A 46 -1.78 1.01 16.94
N LYS A 47 -2.04 2.23 17.37
CA LYS A 47 -1.38 2.80 18.55
C LYS A 47 -1.72 1.96 19.78
N GLU A 48 -0.73 1.77 20.63
CA GLU A 48 -0.90 1.13 21.93
C GLU A 48 -1.44 2.12 22.96
N PRO A 49 -2.00 1.65 24.08
CA PRO A 49 -2.51 2.53 25.14
C PRO A 49 -1.51 3.60 25.58
N ALA A 50 -0.23 3.25 25.71
CA ALA A 50 0.83 4.17 26.08
C ALA A 50 1.10 5.28 25.06
N ASP A 51 0.76 5.04 23.78
CA ASP A 51 0.92 6.05 22.72
C ASP A 51 -0.13 7.17 22.80
N TYR A 52 -1.20 6.97 23.60
CA TYR A 52 -2.24 7.97 23.84
C TYR A 52 -1.99 8.73 25.14
N TYR A 53 -1.75 8.00 26.23
CA TYR A 53 -1.53 8.58 27.55
C TYR A 53 -0.44 7.82 28.30
N PRO A 54 0.61 8.50 28.83
CA PRO A 54 1.72 7.85 29.54
C PRO A 54 1.28 6.98 30.72
N GLN A 55 0.21 7.38 31.43
CA GLN A 55 -0.35 6.60 32.55
C GLN A 55 -0.91 5.24 32.14
N TRP A 56 -1.25 5.03 30.86
CA TRP A 56 -1.76 3.76 30.35
C TRP A 56 -0.63 2.75 30.02
N GLN A 57 0.63 3.13 30.22
CA GLN A 57 1.76 2.21 30.07
C GLN A 57 1.71 1.08 31.10
N GLN A 58 1.22 1.36 32.32
CA GLN A 58 1.05 0.34 33.35
C GLN A 58 -0.39 -0.14 33.40
N TRP A 59 -0.57 -1.44 33.31
CA TRP A 59 -1.87 -2.06 33.47
C TRP A 59 -2.41 -1.86 34.90
N SER A 60 -3.54 -1.18 35.01
CA SER A 60 -4.23 -0.97 36.28
C SER A 60 -5.74 -0.95 36.01
N LEU A 61 -6.50 -1.56 36.93
CA LEU A 61 -7.96 -1.54 36.88
C LEU A 61 -8.53 -0.12 36.96
N VAL A 62 -7.79 0.82 37.57
CA VAL A 62 -8.17 2.22 37.69
C VAL A 62 -8.30 2.92 36.34
N TYR A 63 -7.55 2.48 35.35
CA TYR A 63 -7.54 3.07 33.99
C TYR A 63 -8.48 2.37 33.00
N LEU A 64 -9.19 1.34 33.44
CA LEU A 64 -10.15 0.66 32.56
C LEU A 64 -11.52 1.35 32.57
N PRO A 65 -12.19 1.43 31.42
CA PRO A 65 -11.73 1.04 30.10
C PRO A 65 -10.75 2.07 29.50
N MET A 66 -9.63 1.59 28.93
CA MET A 66 -8.67 2.44 28.19
C MET A 66 -9.23 2.76 26.81
N MET A 67 -10.06 3.77 26.71
CA MET A 67 -10.72 4.18 25.46
C MET A 67 -10.20 5.55 25.03
N PRO A 68 -9.37 5.63 23.98
CA PRO A 68 -8.99 6.92 23.41
C PRO A 68 -10.19 7.54 22.69
N GLU A 69 -10.26 8.86 22.61
CA GLU A 69 -11.30 9.55 21.84
C GLU A 69 -11.31 9.12 20.36
N ARG A 70 -10.16 8.82 19.82
CA ARG A 70 -9.99 8.33 18.44
C ARG A 70 -8.85 7.32 18.38
N PHE A 71 -9.14 6.15 17.80
CA PHE A 71 -8.10 5.17 17.51
C PHE A 71 -7.18 5.67 16.40
N GLY A 72 -5.88 5.61 16.64
CA GLY A 72 -4.85 6.02 15.70
C GLY A 72 -4.00 4.84 15.25
N ILE A 73 -3.25 5.07 14.18
CA ILE A 73 -2.24 4.15 13.65
C ILE A 73 -0.85 4.76 13.82
N LYS A 74 0.16 3.89 13.87
CA LYS A 74 1.57 4.27 13.86
C LYS A 74 2.34 3.37 12.90
N LEU A 75 3.47 3.88 12.40
CA LEU A 75 4.41 3.08 11.63
C LEU A 75 5.11 2.08 12.56
N LEU A 76 5.38 0.88 12.07
CA LEU A 76 6.20 -0.08 12.78
C LEU A 76 7.63 0.44 12.88
N SER A 77 8.26 0.27 14.06
CA SER A 77 9.62 0.70 14.33
C SER A 77 10.63 -0.31 13.75
N ASP A 78 10.74 -0.30 12.42
CA ASP A 78 11.69 -1.09 11.64
C ASP A 78 12.36 -0.19 10.61
N ARG A 79 13.72 -0.21 10.59
CA ARG A 79 14.50 0.68 9.71
C ARG A 79 14.21 0.47 8.22
N GLY A 80 13.96 -0.77 7.80
CA GLY A 80 13.63 -1.09 6.41
C GLY A 80 12.25 -0.55 6.03
N ILE A 81 11.28 -0.69 6.96
CA ILE A 81 9.93 -0.16 6.80
C ILE A 81 9.96 1.37 6.74
N GLU A 82 10.67 2.02 7.66
CA GLU A 82 10.79 3.48 7.70
C GLU A 82 11.40 4.02 6.40
N GLN A 83 12.47 3.39 5.93
CA GLN A 83 13.12 3.78 4.67
C GLN A 83 12.18 3.62 3.47
N GLN A 84 11.52 2.48 3.32
CA GLN A 84 10.62 2.21 2.22
C GLN A 84 9.36 3.09 2.29
N PHE A 85 8.83 3.32 3.49
CA PHE A 85 7.73 4.25 3.70
C PHE A 85 8.10 5.69 3.30
N GLY A 86 9.33 6.12 3.58
CA GLY A 86 9.85 7.42 3.13
C GLY A 86 9.82 7.56 1.60
N VAL A 87 10.18 6.48 0.87
CA VAL A 87 10.05 6.42 -0.60
C VAL A 87 8.59 6.54 -1.02
N ILE A 88 7.69 5.74 -0.43
CA ILE A 88 6.25 5.78 -0.76
C ILE A 88 5.68 7.18 -0.51
N LYS A 89 5.96 7.79 0.64
CA LYS A 89 5.48 9.13 0.99
C LYS A 89 5.95 10.19 -0.01
N SER A 90 7.22 10.12 -0.42
CA SER A 90 7.78 11.01 -1.46
C SER A 90 7.10 10.84 -2.81
N LEU A 91 6.84 9.61 -3.23
CA LEU A 91 6.17 9.33 -4.51
C LEU A 91 4.69 9.77 -4.47
N VAL A 92 3.97 9.51 -3.37
CA VAL A 92 2.58 9.94 -3.18
C VAL A 92 2.44 11.46 -3.31
N SER A 93 3.38 12.22 -2.73
CA SER A 93 3.35 13.69 -2.77
C SER A 93 3.52 14.27 -4.19
N GLN A 94 4.10 13.49 -5.11
CA GLN A 94 4.39 13.90 -6.49
C GLN A 94 3.47 13.24 -7.52
N ALA A 95 2.71 12.22 -7.13
CA ALA A 95 1.80 11.51 -8.00
C ALA A 95 0.57 12.36 -8.34
N THR A 96 0.01 12.13 -9.52
CA THR A 96 -1.27 12.70 -9.94
C THR A 96 -2.45 11.77 -9.63
N GLU A 97 -2.17 10.48 -9.45
CA GLU A 97 -3.13 9.44 -9.15
C GLU A 97 -2.39 8.27 -8.49
N VAL A 98 -3.04 7.56 -7.59
CA VAL A 98 -2.54 6.32 -6.98
C VAL A 98 -3.41 5.14 -7.41
N ILE A 99 -2.78 4.03 -7.77
CA ILE A 99 -3.44 2.74 -7.99
C ILE A 99 -3.02 1.80 -6.87
N ASN A 100 -3.98 1.44 -6.03
CA ASN A 100 -3.78 0.42 -5.00
C ASN A 100 -3.79 -0.97 -5.67
N CYS A 101 -2.64 -1.64 -5.65
CA CYS A 101 -2.39 -2.97 -6.21
C CYS A 101 -2.13 -4.02 -5.10
N GLY A 102 -2.66 -3.81 -3.90
CA GLY A 102 -2.58 -4.79 -2.81
C GLY A 102 -3.33 -6.08 -3.14
N ASP A 103 -3.10 -7.13 -2.38
CA ASP A 103 -3.78 -8.42 -2.57
C ASP A 103 -5.30 -8.26 -2.41
N ALA A 104 -6.06 -9.08 -3.14
CA ALA A 104 -7.51 -9.08 -3.10
C ALA A 104 -8.02 -9.72 -1.79
N GLY A 105 -8.26 -8.90 -0.78
CA GLY A 105 -8.73 -9.33 0.52
C GLY A 105 -8.81 -8.19 1.52
N GLN A 106 -9.43 -8.45 2.67
CA GLN A 106 -9.58 -7.44 3.72
C GLN A 106 -8.23 -6.97 4.27
N GLU A 107 -7.29 -7.88 4.43
CA GLU A 107 -5.95 -7.59 4.95
C GLU A 107 -5.15 -6.71 3.97
N GLY A 108 -5.07 -7.11 2.70
CA GLY A 108 -4.36 -6.34 1.68
C GLY A 108 -4.96 -4.93 1.48
N GLU A 109 -6.29 -4.80 1.58
CA GLU A 109 -6.95 -3.49 1.56
C GLU A 109 -6.58 -2.65 2.78
N LEU A 110 -6.57 -3.25 3.99
CA LEU A 110 -6.23 -2.55 5.23
C LEU A 110 -4.77 -2.04 5.21
N ILE A 111 -3.83 -2.88 4.81
CA ILE A 111 -2.41 -2.52 4.67
C ILE A 111 -2.27 -1.26 3.81
N GLN A 112 -2.86 -1.28 2.63
CA GLN A 112 -2.75 -0.18 1.67
C GLN A 112 -3.43 1.09 2.16
N ARG A 113 -4.62 0.99 2.78
CA ARG A 113 -5.32 2.15 3.34
C ARG A 113 -4.53 2.83 4.45
N TRP A 114 -3.94 2.06 5.35
CA TRP A 114 -3.13 2.62 6.42
C TRP A 114 -1.86 3.29 5.90
N VAL A 115 -1.20 2.69 4.93
CA VAL A 115 -0.02 3.29 4.28
C VAL A 115 -0.38 4.61 3.60
N LEU A 116 -1.48 4.65 2.83
CA LEU A 116 -1.94 5.87 2.17
C LEU A 116 -2.37 6.95 3.17
N GLN A 117 -3.03 6.55 4.26
CA GLN A 117 -3.40 7.47 5.35
C GLN A 117 -2.17 8.08 6.01
N MET A 118 -1.16 7.26 6.34
CA MET A 118 0.10 7.72 6.93
C MET A 118 0.92 8.58 5.96
N ALA A 119 0.85 8.30 4.66
CA ALA A 119 1.48 9.09 3.61
C ALA A 119 0.72 10.39 3.28
N GLU A 120 -0.42 10.63 3.94
CA GLU A 120 -1.28 11.81 3.73
C GLU A 120 -1.73 11.96 2.26
N CYS A 121 -2.10 10.83 1.63
CA CYS A 121 -2.51 10.80 0.23
C CYS A 121 -3.77 11.66 0.02
N ARG A 122 -3.67 12.65 -0.87
CA ARG A 122 -4.77 13.56 -1.23
C ARG A 122 -5.20 13.45 -2.69
N VAL A 123 -4.49 12.63 -3.48
CA VAL A 123 -4.81 12.42 -4.88
C VAL A 123 -5.83 11.28 -5.04
N PRO A 124 -6.53 11.20 -6.18
CA PRO A 124 -7.47 10.11 -6.44
C PRO A 124 -6.80 8.74 -6.30
N VAL A 125 -7.48 7.83 -5.60
CA VAL A 125 -7.02 6.44 -5.41
C VAL A 125 -7.95 5.50 -6.17
N LYS A 126 -7.38 4.71 -7.07
CA LYS A 126 -8.07 3.63 -7.78
C LYS A 126 -7.63 2.28 -7.24
N ARG A 127 -8.44 1.26 -7.44
CA ARG A 127 -8.14 -0.12 -7.02
C ARG A 127 -7.93 -1.01 -8.23
N LEU A 128 -6.80 -1.73 -8.26
CA LEU A 128 -6.57 -2.85 -9.16
C LEU A 128 -6.83 -4.15 -8.39
N TRP A 129 -7.79 -4.94 -8.82
CA TRP A 129 -8.08 -6.25 -8.24
C TRP A 129 -7.25 -7.32 -8.93
N LEU A 130 -6.29 -7.89 -8.21
CA LEU A 130 -5.48 -9.02 -8.65
C LEU A 130 -6.08 -10.28 -8.01
N LEU A 131 -6.78 -11.09 -8.80
CA LEU A 131 -7.42 -12.33 -8.33
C LEU A 131 -6.47 -13.53 -8.37
N GLU A 132 -5.39 -13.44 -9.17
CA GLU A 132 -4.36 -14.47 -9.31
C GLU A 132 -3.00 -13.82 -9.57
N SER A 133 -1.92 -14.52 -9.18
CA SER A 133 -0.57 -14.11 -9.56
C SER A 133 -0.47 -13.99 -11.08
N LEU A 134 -0.03 -12.84 -11.59
CA LEU A 134 0.11 -12.56 -13.02
C LEU A 134 0.97 -13.60 -13.74
N ASN A 135 1.90 -14.24 -13.03
CA ASN A 135 2.75 -15.31 -13.57
C ASN A 135 2.00 -16.55 -14.04
N ASN A 136 0.88 -16.91 -13.40
CA ASN A 136 0.09 -18.07 -13.83
C ASN A 136 -0.74 -17.79 -15.10
N ARG A 137 -1.01 -16.52 -15.43
CA ARG A 137 -1.70 -16.17 -16.69
C ARG A 137 -0.77 -16.08 -17.89
N LEU A 138 0.51 -15.75 -17.69
CA LEU A 138 1.47 -15.62 -18.79
C LEU A 138 2.01 -16.96 -19.30
N VAL A 139 1.88 -18.04 -18.52
CA VAL A 139 2.34 -19.39 -18.90
C VAL A 139 1.26 -20.18 -19.65
N GLY A 140 -0.02 -19.78 -19.58
CA GLY A 140 -1.14 -20.57 -20.11
C GLY A 140 -1.68 -20.21 -21.49
N HIS A 141 -1.39 -19.04 -22.06
CA HIS A 141 -1.92 -18.64 -23.37
C HIS A 141 -0.85 -17.90 -24.19
N ARG A 142 -0.27 -18.62 -25.16
CA ARG A 142 0.22 -18.03 -26.40
C ARG A 142 -1.01 -17.66 -27.24
N GLY A 143 -1.60 -16.53 -26.93
CA GLY A 143 -2.70 -15.96 -27.67
C GLY A 143 -2.96 -14.57 -27.09
N GLU A 144 -2.93 -13.56 -27.94
CA GLU A 144 -3.18 -12.14 -27.81
C GLU A 144 -3.39 -11.56 -26.38
N PRO A 145 -2.74 -10.44 -26.04
CA PRO A 145 -2.94 -9.78 -24.74
C PRO A 145 -4.39 -9.32 -24.64
N GLN A 146 -5.15 -9.95 -23.78
CA GLN A 146 -6.49 -9.49 -23.42
C GLN A 146 -6.39 -8.14 -22.70
N PRO A 147 -7.18 -7.13 -23.07
CA PRO A 147 -7.18 -5.85 -22.39
C PRO A 147 -7.60 -6.03 -20.94
N LEU A 148 -6.83 -5.42 -20.04
CA LEU A 148 -7.15 -5.33 -18.61
C LEU A 148 -8.58 -4.76 -18.46
N HIS A 149 -9.53 -5.59 -18.07
CA HIS A 149 -10.87 -5.13 -17.76
C HIS A 149 -10.82 -4.17 -16.58
N ARG A 150 -11.04 -2.89 -16.88
CA ARG A 150 -11.20 -1.83 -15.89
C ARG A 150 -12.56 -2.01 -15.21
N HIS A 151 -12.61 -2.73 -14.12
CA HIS A 151 -13.72 -2.59 -13.18
C HIS A 151 -13.44 -1.39 -12.28
N THR A 152 -13.92 -0.24 -12.73
CA THR A 152 -13.94 0.99 -11.94
C THR A 152 -15.09 0.86 -10.95
N ALA A 153 -14.82 0.38 -9.76
CA ALA A 153 -15.73 0.55 -8.64
C ALA A 153 -15.26 1.77 -7.84
N LEU A 154 -15.74 2.95 -8.23
CA LEU A 154 -15.72 4.15 -7.38
C LEU A 154 -16.58 3.85 -6.16
N ARG A 155 -16.00 3.71 -4.99
CA ARG A 155 -16.68 3.95 -3.72
C ARG A 155 -16.10 5.20 -3.12
N HIS A 156 -16.92 6.24 -3.13
CA HIS A 156 -16.71 7.47 -2.37
C HIS A 156 -16.67 7.12 -0.87
N LEU A 157 -15.67 7.61 -0.16
CA LEU A 157 -15.69 7.86 1.26
C LEU A 157 -15.73 9.37 1.46
#